data_53795b4e0d1ab72a07f5bdc690ad53a5
#
_entry.id   53795b4e0d1ab72a07f5bdc690ad53a5
#
_cell.length_a   1.000
_cell.length_b   1.000
_cell.length_c   1.000
_cell.angle_alpha   90.00
_cell.angle_beta   90.00
_cell.angle_gamma   90.00
#
_symmetry.space_group_name_H-M   'P 1'
#
loop_
_entity.id
_entity.type
_entity.pdbx_description
1 polymer ?
#
loop_
_entity_poly.entity_id
_entity_poly.type
_entity_poly.pdbx_seq_one_letter_code
_entity_poly.pdbx_strand_id
1 'polypeptide(L)'
;MNKRQKNYFAGLALLWVGLLVIALPNLANSQTVLTKQEASRVLVLENVTAQDGVVSGEIRNNSANVVRDVQLLIRYVWLWKNEFHPGKDDPSRSDYYNVPGEIPPRGMTRFQYTPSSPLPKRTDGHFMVIVSVAGFTQVIPPGAGIAGSMP
;
A
#
# COMPACT_ATOMS: atom_id res chain seq x y z
N MET A 1 -74.86 -18.32 52.59
CA MET A 1 -73.96 -17.32 53.23
C MET A 1 -72.89 -16.88 52.27
N ASN A 2 -72.95 -15.59 51.91
CA ASN A 2 -72.14 -14.92 50.91
C ASN A 2 -70.67 -14.89 51.19
N LYS A 3 -69.84 -15.10 50.19
CA LYS A 3 -68.52 -14.42 50.12
C LYS A 3 -68.16 -14.05 48.69
N ARG A 4 -68.06 -12.76 48.53
CA ARG A 4 -67.71 -11.98 47.33
C ARG A 4 -66.32 -12.36 46.76
N GLN A 5 -66.27 -12.67 45.47
CA GLN A 5 -65.06 -12.68 44.71
C GLN A 5 -64.66 -11.27 44.36
N LYS A 6 -63.43 -10.85 44.70
CA LYS A 6 -62.80 -9.60 44.23
C LYS A 6 -61.91 -9.95 43.06
N ASN A 7 -62.25 -9.49 41.88
CA ASN A 7 -61.44 -9.55 40.70
C ASN A 7 -60.31 -8.52 40.79
N TYR A 8 -59.06 -8.98 40.76
CA TYR A 8 -57.90 -8.12 40.55
C TYR A 8 -57.46 -8.23 39.09
N PHE A 9 -57.73 -7.21 38.30
CA PHE A 9 -57.11 -7.02 37.00
C PHE A 9 -55.70 -6.52 37.26
N ALA A 10 -54.72 -7.38 37.02
CA ALA A 10 -53.31 -7.01 36.94
C ALA A 10 -52.97 -6.68 35.48
N GLY A 11 -52.84 -5.37 35.19
CA GLY A 11 -52.40 -4.90 33.89
C GLY A 11 -50.97 -5.28 33.61
N LEU A 12 -50.77 -6.07 32.55
CA LEU A 12 -49.44 -6.42 32.01
C LEU A 12 -48.99 -5.29 31.10
N ALA A 13 -48.13 -4.41 31.62
CA ALA A 13 -47.42 -3.40 30.81
C ALA A 13 -46.29 -4.07 30.06
N LEU A 14 -46.44 -4.31 28.77
CA LEU A 14 -45.39 -4.78 27.84
C LEU A 14 -44.47 -3.59 27.53
N LEU A 15 -43.30 -3.57 28.18
CA LEU A 15 -42.19 -2.69 27.84
C LEU A 15 -41.50 -3.20 26.54
N TRP A 16 -41.79 -2.55 25.42
CA TRP A 16 -41.02 -2.71 24.18
C TRP A 16 -39.68 -1.98 24.32
N VAL A 17 -38.62 -2.72 24.61
CA VAL A 17 -37.25 -2.22 24.48
C VAL A 17 -36.91 -2.32 23.01
N GLY A 18 -37.03 -1.22 22.30
CA GLY A 18 -36.55 -1.09 20.92
C GLY A 18 -35.04 -1.18 20.88
N LEU A 19 -34.52 -2.30 20.41
CA LEU A 19 -33.08 -2.49 20.13
C LEU A 19 -32.73 -1.66 18.87
N LEU A 20 -32.21 -0.45 19.08
CA LEU A 20 -31.66 0.38 18.02
C LEU A 20 -30.35 -0.22 17.56
N VAL A 21 -30.37 -1.06 16.52
CA VAL A 21 -29.17 -1.55 15.85
C VAL A 21 -28.59 -0.40 15.04
N ILE A 22 -27.59 0.28 15.59
CA ILE A 22 -26.77 1.25 14.85
C ILE A 22 -25.89 0.44 13.89
N ALA A 23 -26.30 0.35 12.63
CA ALA A 23 -25.46 -0.17 11.56
C ALA A 23 -24.32 0.82 11.35
N LEU A 24 -23.14 0.49 11.90
CA LEU A 24 -21.90 1.19 11.57
C LEU A 24 -21.61 0.92 10.09
N PRO A 25 -21.42 1.96 9.26
CA PRO A 25 -20.99 1.74 7.90
C PRO A 25 -19.60 1.09 7.93
N ASN A 26 -19.52 -0.15 7.45
CA ASN A 26 -18.24 -0.77 7.17
C ASN A 26 -17.52 0.11 6.15
N LEU A 27 -16.47 0.81 6.59
CA LEU A 27 -15.51 1.45 5.71
C LEU A 27 -14.79 0.33 4.95
N ALA A 28 -15.37 -0.11 3.85
CA ALA A 28 -14.73 -1.03 2.93
C ALA A 28 -13.52 -0.29 2.32
N ASN A 29 -12.34 -0.57 2.82
CA ASN A 29 -11.10 -0.18 2.16
C ASN A 29 -11.03 -1.00 0.86
N SER A 30 -11.44 -0.41 -0.25
CA SER A 30 -11.27 -1.00 -1.57
C SER A 30 -9.78 -0.99 -1.90
N GLN A 31 -9.12 -2.11 -1.73
CA GLN A 31 -7.79 -2.32 -2.29
C GLN A 31 -7.96 -2.55 -3.80
N THR A 32 -7.68 -1.53 -4.58
CA THR A 32 -7.62 -1.65 -6.04
C THR A 32 -6.23 -2.13 -6.41
N VAL A 33 -6.13 -3.30 -7.02
CA VAL A 33 -4.88 -3.78 -7.61
C VAL A 33 -4.64 -2.98 -8.88
N LEU A 34 -3.74 -2.00 -8.81
CA LEU A 34 -3.36 -1.19 -9.96
C LEU A 34 -2.40 -1.98 -10.85
N THR A 35 -2.57 -1.83 -12.17
CA THR A 35 -1.57 -2.32 -13.11
C THR A 35 -0.25 -1.54 -12.94
N LYS A 36 0.87 -2.11 -13.37
CA LYS A 36 2.18 -1.43 -13.33
C LYS A 36 2.13 -0.07 -14.04
N GLN A 37 1.36 0.05 -15.11
CA GLN A 37 1.21 1.28 -15.87
C GLN A 37 0.38 2.33 -15.12
N GLU A 38 -0.67 1.93 -14.43
CA GLU A 38 -1.45 2.83 -13.57
C GLU A 38 -0.65 3.27 -12.36
N ALA A 39 0.10 2.37 -11.74
CA ALA A 39 0.99 2.68 -10.63
C ALA A 39 2.03 3.74 -11.01
N SER A 40 2.63 3.66 -12.21
CA SER A 40 3.61 4.64 -12.71
C SER A 40 3.01 6.02 -13.02
N ARG A 41 1.71 6.14 -13.19
CA ARG A 41 1.02 7.44 -13.32
C ARG A 41 0.80 8.11 -11.97
N VAL A 42 0.63 7.32 -10.92
CA VAL A 42 0.41 7.79 -9.55
C VAL A 42 1.72 8.17 -8.88
N LEU A 43 2.69 7.27 -8.91
CA LEU A 43 4.01 7.45 -8.29
C LEU A 43 5.11 7.45 -9.36
N VAL A 44 5.91 8.49 -9.35
CA VAL A 44 7.08 8.63 -10.23
C VAL A 44 8.35 8.63 -9.39
N LEU A 45 9.31 7.80 -9.79
CA LEU A 45 10.64 7.76 -9.21
C LEU A 45 11.52 8.77 -9.96
N GLU A 46 12.17 9.66 -9.23
CA GLU A 46 13.03 10.71 -9.75
C GLU A 46 14.42 10.64 -9.09
N ASN A 47 15.44 11.10 -9.80
CA ASN A 47 16.80 11.24 -9.27
C ASN A 47 17.36 9.96 -8.60
N VAL A 48 17.00 8.78 -9.14
CA VAL A 48 17.45 7.51 -8.58
C VAL A 48 18.94 7.33 -8.86
N THR A 49 19.70 7.10 -7.81
CA THR A 49 21.14 6.82 -7.86
C THR A 49 21.47 5.55 -7.09
N ALA A 50 22.50 4.86 -7.51
CA ALA A 50 22.99 3.67 -6.83
C ALA A 50 24.54 3.77 -6.73
N GLN A 51 25.03 3.67 -5.51
CA GLN A 51 26.47 3.70 -5.23
C GLN A 51 26.80 2.68 -4.14
N ASP A 52 27.75 1.80 -4.40
CA ASP A 52 28.19 0.75 -3.47
C ASP A 52 27.04 -0.11 -2.90
N GLY A 53 26.00 -0.33 -3.72
CA GLY A 53 24.80 -1.07 -3.34
C GLY A 53 23.74 -0.22 -2.62
N VAL A 54 24.06 0.96 -2.11
CA VAL A 54 23.10 1.90 -1.53
C VAL A 54 22.31 2.56 -2.65
N VAL A 55 20.99 2.59 -2.52
CA VAL A 55 20.08 3.19 -3.51
C VAL A 55 19.36 4.34 -2.86
N SER A 56 19.36 5.50 -3.51
CA SER A 56 18.62 6.67 -3.06
C SER A 56 17.89 7.34 -4.21
N GLY A 57 16.89 8.15 -3.88
CA GLY A 57 16.09 8.85 -4.86
C GLY A 57 14.92 9.58 -4.25
N GLU A 58 14.02 10.03 -5.10
CA GLU A 58 12.82 10.76 -4.75
C GLU A 58 11.60 10.06 -5.34
N ILE A 59 10.48 10.12 -4.63
CA ILE A 59 9.18 9.59 -5.05
C ILE A 59 8.21 10.75 -5.08
N ARG A 60 7.68 11.06 -6.25
CA ARG A 60 6.64 12.07 -6.43
C ARG A 60 5.27 11.41 -6.53
N ASN A 61 4.34 11.89 -5.74
CA ASN A 61 2.92 11.54 -5.84
C ASN A 61 2.21 12.49 -6.82
N ASN A 62 1.89 12.00 -8.00
CA ASN A 62 1.17 12.77 -9.03
C ASN A 62 -0.35 12.71 -8.88
N SER A 63 -0.87 12.02 -7.85
CA SER A 63 -2.30 11.93 -7.62
C SER A 63 -2.84 13.08 -6.76
N ALA A 64 -4.17 13.19 -6.69
CA ALA A 64 -4.88 14.09 -5.79
C ALA A 64 -5.12 13.50 -4.40
N ASN A 65 -4.68 12.26 -4.14
CA ASN A 65 -4.90 11.54 -2.91
C ASN A 65 -3.59 11.35 -2.14
N VAL A 66 -3.69 11.20 -0.81
CA VAL A 66 -2.54 10.75 -0.01
C VAL A 66 -2.17 9.32 -0.41
N VAL A 67 -0.88 9.05 -0.51
CA VAL A 67 -0.33 7.72 -0.76
C VAL A 67 0.48 7.28 0.47
N ARG A 68 0.30 6.03 0.89
CA ARG A 68 1.02 5.40 2.01
C ARG A 68 1.39 3.96 1.68
N ASP A 69 2.13 3.32 2.58
CA ASP A 69 2.55 1.92 2.46
C ASP A 69 3.30 1.66 1.14
N VAL A 70 4.09 2.65 0.70
CA VAL A 70 4.83 2.54 -0.56
C VAL A 70 5.92 1.49 -0.41
N GLN A 71 5.87 0.47 -1.25
CA GLN A 71 6.88 -0.57 -1.34
C GLN A 71 7.65 -0.46 -2.65
N LEU A 72 8.97 -0.38 -2.56
CA LEU A 72 9.86 -0.43 -3.71
C LEU A 72 10.42 -1.84 -3.89
N LEU A 73 10.55 -2.27 -5.14
CA LEU A 73 11.32 -3.43 -5.54
C LEU A 73 12.65 -2.93 -6.13
N ILE A 74 13.74 -3.29 -5.48
CA ILE A 74 15.11 -2.96 -5.87
C ILE A 74 15.76 -4.23 -6.39
N ARG A 75 16.11 -4.25 -7.66
CA ARG A 75 16.77 -5.39 -8.31
C ARG A 75 18.20 -5.05 -8.62
N TYR A 76 19.11 -5.87 -8.14
CA TYR A 76 20.53 -5.87 -8.47
C TYR A 76 20.76 -6.95 -9.52
N VAL A 77 20.82 -6.56 -10.77
CA VAL A 77 20.98 -7.48 -11.90
C VAL A 77 22.46 -7.54 -12.24
N TRP A 78 23.03 -8.75 -12.23
CA TRP A 78 24.42 -8.93 -12.63
C TRP A 78 24.54 -8.98 -14.13
N LEU A 79 25.40 -8.14 -14.70
CA LEU A 79 25.73 -8.13 -16.11
C LEU A 79 27.15 -8.71 -16.27
N TRP A 80 27.25 -9.85 -16.93
CA TRP A 80 28.52 -10.51 -17.19
C TRP A 80 29.35 -9.73 -18.21
N LYS A 81 30.67 -9.65 -18.03
CA LYS A 81 31.57 -9.08 -19.05
C LYS A 81 31.51 -9.88 -20.35
N ASN A 82 31.28 -11.18 -20.24
CA ASN A 82 31.13 -12.08 -21.37
C ASN A 82 29.82 -12.86 -21.20
N GLU A 83 28.76 -12.42 -21.84
CA GLU A 83 27.43 -13.04 -21.77
C GLU A 83 27.40 -14.45 -22.44
N PHE A 84 28.31 -14.74 -23.34
CA PHE A 84 28.42 -16.08 -23.96
C PHE A 84 29.07 -17.12 -23.04
N HIS A 85 29.78 -16.66 -22.04
CA HIS A 85 30.42 -17.53 -21.03
C HIS A 85 30.16 -17.01 -19.63
N PRO A 86 28.89 -17.10 -19.15
CA PRO A 86 28.54 -16.68 -17.83
C PRO A 86 29.25 -17.55 -16.78
N GLY A 87 29.54 -16.98 -15.63
CA GLY A 87 30.04 -17.73 -14.47
C GLY A 87 28.97 -18.69 -13.92
N LYS A 88 29.41 -19.57 -13.02
CA LYS A 88 28.53 -20.61 -12.43
C LYS A 88 27.49 -20.05 -11.49
N ASP A 89 27.81 -18.95 -10.78
CA ASP A 89 26.96 -18.38 -9.72
C ASP A 89 26.50 -16.97 -10.14
N ASP A 90 25.22 -16.81 -10.38
CA ASP A 90 24.62 -15.49 -10.63
C ASP A 90 24.42 -14.77 -9.29
N PRO A 91 25.10 -13.62 -9.08
CA PRO A 91 24.96 -12.85 -7.84
C PRO A 91 23.74 -11.90 -7.84
N SER A 92 22.90 -11.94 -8.87
CA SER A 92 21.69 -11.11 -8.94
C SER A 92 20.77 -11.37 -7.75
N ARG A 93 20.14 -10.30 -7.24
CA ARG A 93 19.15 -10.41 -6.17
C ARG A 93 18.12 -9.32 -6.26
N SER A 94 17.04 -9.49 -5.50
CA SER A 94 15.96 -8.52 -5.39
C SER A 94 15.61 -8.31 -3.92
N ASP A 95 15.47 -7.05 -3.54
CA ASP A 95 15.12 -6.64 -2.19
C ASP A 95 13.85 -5.79 -2.24
N TYR A 96 12.99 -5.91 -1.21
CA TYR A 96 11.85 -5.03 -1.02
C TYR A 96 12.16 -4.01 0.06
N TYR A 97 11.77 -2.76 -0.19
CA TYR A 97 11.93 -1.67 0.75
C TYR A 97 10.62 -0.93 0.96
N ASN A 98 10.17 -0.86 2.20
CA ASN A 98 9.00 -0.08 2.57
C ASN A 98 9.43 1.35 2.90
N VAL A 99 8.94 2.30 2.11
CA VAL A 99 9.21 3.73 2.30
C VAL A 99 8.40 4.21 3.51
N PRO A 100 9.04 4.80 4.53
CA PRO A 100 8.33 5.23 5.72
C PRO A 100 7.46 6.46 5.46
N GLY A 101 6.33 6.54 6.17
CA GLY A 101 5.44 7.70 6.16
C GLY A 101 4.46 7.72 4.99
N GLU A 102 3.81 8.87 4.84
CA GLU A 102 2.81 9.15 3.81
C GLU A 102 3.34 10.21 2.85
N ILE A 103 2.92 10.12 1.59
CA ILE A 103 3.24 11.12 0.57
C ILE A 103 1.96 11.92 0.29
N PRO A 104 1.92 13.22 0.63
CA PRO A 104 0.73 14.03 0.41
C PRO A 104 0.37 14.16 -1.07
N PRO A 105 -0.86 14.58 -1.39
CA PRO A 105 -1.25 14.88 -2.77
C PRO A 105 -0.29 15.85 -3.42
N ARG A 106 0.19 15.51 -4.63
CA ARG A 106 1.17 16.31 -5.39
C ARG A 106 2.51 16.54 -4.67
N GLY A 107 2.73 15.84 -3.54
CA GLY A 107 3.93 15.91 -2.74
C GLY A 107 5.04 14.99 -3.20
N MET A 108 6.15 15.04 -2.50
CA MET A 108 7.35 14.27 -2.77
C MET A 108 7.99 13.81 -1.46
N THR A 109 8.60 12.65 -1.47
CA THR A 109 9.44 12.16 -0.37
C THR A 109 10.77 11.62 -0.91
N ARG A 110 11.80 11.63 -0.06
CA ARG A 110 13.09 11.01 -0.36
C ARG A 110 13.14 9.63 0.23
N PHE A 111 13.88 8.75 -0.41
CA PHE A 111 14.18 7.44 0.13
C PHE A 111 15.68 7.14 0.02
N GLN A 112 16.16 6.32 0.95
CA GLN A 112 17.47 5.73 0.92
C GLN A 112 17.37 4.30 1.42
N TYR A 113 17.85 3.36 0.63
CA TYR A 113 17.91 1.96 0.96
C TYR A 113 19.37 1.50 1.03
N THR A 114 19.71 0.84 2.13
CA THR A 114 20.99 0.17 2.29
C THR A 114 20.75 -1.33 2.40
N PRO A 115 21.35 -2.16 1.54
CA PRO A 115 21.14 -3.60 1.59
C PRO A 115 21.65 -4.19 2.89
N SER A 116 20.94 -5.19 3.43
CA SER A 116 21.30 -5.90 4.67
C SER A 116 22.65 -6.66 4.55
N SER A 117 23.01 -7.04 3.35
CA SER A 117 24.29 -7.66 3.02
C SER A 117 24.96 -6.89 1.88
N PRO A 118 26.25 -6.60 1.94
CA PRO A 118 26.95 -5.92 0.86
C PRO A 118 26.89 -6.74 -0.43
N LEU A 119 26.92 -6.05 -1.56
CA LEU A 119 27.04 -6.71 -2.86
C LEU A 119 28.44 -7.36 -2.98
N PRO A 120 28.55 -8.56 -3.56
CA PRO A 120 29.84 -9.21 -3.76
C PRO A 120 30.71 -8.40 -4.73
N LYS A 121 31.99 -8.25 -4.38
CA LYS A 121 32.97 -7.62 -5.25
C LYS A 121 33.50 -8.66 -6.23
N ARG A 122 33.19 -8.49 -7.51
CA ARG A 122 33.61 -9.42 -8.58
C ARG A 122 34.23 -8.63 -9.74
N THR A 123 35.05 -9.33 -10.53
CA THR A 123 35.77 -8.75 -11.67
C THR A 123 35.22 -9.20 -13.02
N ASP A 124 34.32 -10.19 -13.02
CA ASP A 124 33.74 -10.84 -14.21
C ASP A 124 32.44 -10.20 -14.69
N GLY A 125 32.01 -9.07 -14.07
CA GLY A 125 30.84 -8.33 -14.43
C GLY A 125 30.66 -7.08 -13.59
N HIS A 126 29.43 -6.55 -13.59
CA HIS A 126 29.02 -5.44 -12.74
C HIS A 126 27.50 -5.50 -12.45
N PHE A 127 27.06 -4.84 -11.39
CA PHE A 127 25.64 -4.73 -11.09
C PHE A 127 24.98 -3.57 -11.85
N MET A 128 23.84 -3.86 -12.45
CA MET A 128 22.87 -2.86 -12.87
C MET A 128 21.75 -2.82 -11.84
N VAL A 129 21.41 -1.63 -11.35
CA VAL A 129 20.35 -1.46 -10.35
C VAL A 129 19.09 -0.95 -11.02
N ILE A 130 17.98 -1.66 -10.79
CA ILE A 130 16.67 -1.30 -11.31
C ILE A 130 15.73 -1.11 -10.12
N VAL A 131 15.11 0.06 -10.00
CA VAL A 131 14.13 0.37 -8.97
C VAL A 131 12.76 0.53 -9.57
N SER A 132 11.76 -0.05 -8.95
CA SER A 132 10.36 0.10 -9.36
C SER A 132 9.43 0.13 -8.15
N VAL A 133 8.26 0.74 -8.29
CA VAL A 133 7.20 0.66 -7.30
C VAL A 133 6.58 -0.73 -7.38
N ALA A 134 6.59 -1.48 -6.27
CA ALA A 134 5.97 -2.79 -6.14
C ALA A 134 4.52 -2.69 -5.69
N GLY A 135 4.20 -1.72 -4.83
CA GLY A 135 2.86 -1.50 -4.33
C GLY A 135 2.73 -0.22 -3.51
N PHE A 136 1.51 0.21 -3.29
CA PHE A 136 1.16 1.33 -2.42
C PHE A 136 -0.34 1.34 -2.13
N THR A 137 -0.77 2.13 -1.15
CA THR A 137 -2.17 2.37 -0.81
C THR A 137 -2.52 3.84 -1.10
N GLN A 138 -3.60 4.10 -1.86
CA GLN A 138 -4.18 5.44 -1.97
C GLN A 138 -5.30 5.61 -0.94
N VAL A 139 -5.27 6.70 -0.20
CA VAL A 139 -6.33 7.09 0.72
C VAL A 139 -7.33 7.98 -0.03
N ILE A 140 -8.46 7.41 -0.42
CA ILE A 140 -9.54 8.13 -1.10
C ILE A 140 -10.49 8.67 -0.05
N PRO A 141 -10.70 10.01 0.05
CA PRO A 141 -11.65 10.58 0.99
C PRO A 141 -13.07 10.07 0.75
N PRO A 142 -13.86 9.85 1.81
CA PRO A 142 -15.28 9.50 1.66
C PRO A 142 -16.00 10.57 0.83
N GLY A 143 -16.68 10.16 -0.24
CA GLY A 143 -17.45 11.07 -1.11
C GLY A 143 -16.78 11.49 -2.42
N ALA A 144 -15.52 11.19 -2.65
CA ALA A 144 -14.84 11.52 -3.93
C ALA A 144 -15.19 10.56 -5.10
N GLY A 145 -15.94 9.50 -4.84
CA GLY A 145 -16.20 8.41 -5.80
C GLY A 145 -17.52 8.47 -6.57
N ILE A 146 -18.37 9.49 -6.42
CA ILE A 146 -19.73 9.51 -7.01
C ILE A 146 -20.00 10.75 -7.88
N ALA A 147 -19.00 11.27 -8.56
CA ALA A 147 -19.22 12.31 -9.57
C ALA A 147 -18.97 11.74 -10.97
N GLY A 148 -19.87 10.88 -11.48
CA GLY A 148 -19.70 10.35 -12.82
C GLY A 148 -20.65 9.23 -13.23
N SER A 149 -21.95 9.33 -12.89
CA SER A 149 -22.99 8.62 -13.64
C SER A 149 -24.37 9.26 -13.36
N MET A 150 -24.69 10.28 -14.09
CA MET A 150 -26.10 10.58 -14.39
C MET A 150 -26.30 10.48 -15.90
N PRO A 151 -27.40 9.82 -16.31
CA PRO A 151 -27.73 9.56 -17.70
C PRO A 151 -28.06 10.84 -18.46
#